data_948eefb340ade36ff3214d5bb3fe299c
#
_entry.id   948eefb340ade36ff3214d5bb3fe299c
#
_cell.length_a   1.000
_cell.length_b   1.000
_cell.length_c   1.000
_cell.angle_alpha   90.00
_cell.angle_beta   90.00
_cell.angle_gamma   90.00
#
_symmetry.space_group_name_H-M   'P 1'
#
loop_
_entity.id
_entity.type
_entity.pdbx_description
1 polymer ?
#
loop_
_entity_poly.entity_id
_entity_poly.type
_entity_poly.pdbx_seq_one_letter_code
_entity_poly.pdbx_strand_id
1 'polypeptide(L)'
;MQYLLLIYTPEPVAEAEVPPEARQAEQAAYDAFTRTVRERRAMVAGEALQPTSTATSVRVRDGGTLVTDGPFAETKEALGGFYLLDCRDLDEAIELAARIPGAREGTVEIRPIWQLPAMNGGAPGAPGAGPS
;
A
#
# COMPACT_ATOMS: atom_id res chain seq x y z
N MET A 1 -8.74 -15.55 -3.18
CA MET A 1 -9.38 -14.23 -3.21
C MET A 1 -8.35 -13.15 -2.92
N GLN A 2 -8.36 -12.08 -3.69
CA GLN A 2 -7.32 -11.06 -3.56
C GLN A 2 -7.76 -9.92 -2.66
N TYR A 3 -6.81 -9.44 -1.86
CA TYR A 3 -7.00 -8.31 -0.95
C TYR A 3 -5.84 -7.35 -1.10
N LEU A 4 -6.16 -6.06 -1.08
CA LEU A 4 -5.16 -5.01 -1.03
C LEU A 4 -5.01 -4.58 0.43
N LEU A 5 -3.78 -4.66 0.94
CA LEU A 5 -3.46 -4.26 2.30
C LEU A 5 -2.71 -2.94 2.24
N LEU A 6 -3.38 -1.88 2.65
CA LEU A 6 -2.87 -0.51 2.59
C LEU A 6 -2.28 -0.14 3.94
N ILE A 7 -1.02 0.26 3.94
CA ILE A 7 -0.27 0.51 5.18
C ILE A 7 -0.20 2.00 5.43
N TYR A 8 -0.85 2.45 6.50
CA TYR A 8 -0.85 3.83 6.95
C TYR A 8 -0.07 3.96 8.24
N THR A 9 0.94 4.80 8.25
CA THR A 9 1.76 5.03 9.45
C THR A 9 2.07 6.51 9.59
N PRO A 10 2.38 6.97 10.82
CA PRO A 10 2.90 8.33 10.99
C PRO A 10 4.21 8.49 10.23
N GLU A 11 4.34 9.58 9.50
CA GLU A 11 5.62 9.87 8.83
C GLU A 11 6.58 10.50 9.82
N PRO A 12 7.87 10.13 9.76
CA PRO A 12 8.88 10.81 10.58
C PRO A 12 8.97 12.28 10.16
N VAL A 13 9.19 13.15 11.13
CA VAL A 13 9.28 14.59 10.90
C VAL A 13 10.46 14.91 9.99
N ALA A 14 11.56 14.18 10.16
CA ALA A 14 12.71 14.28 9.27
C ALA A 14 13.37 12.90 9.19
N GLU A 15 13.71 12.51 7.97
CA GLU A 15 14.35 11.23 7.73
C GLU A 15 15.66 11.09 8.53
N ALA A 16 16.37 12.19 8.70
CA ALA A 16 17.62 12.23 9.47
C ALA A 16 17.41 11.93 10.96
N GLU A 17 16.17 12.03 11.46
CA GLU A 17 15.87 11.77 12.86
C GLU A 17 15.66 10.29 13.17
N VAL A 18 15.60 9.45 12.13
CA VAL A 18 15.43 8.01 12.33
C VAL A 18 16.82 7.38 12.42
N PRO A 19 17.16 6.78 13.57
CA PRO A 19 18.48 6.14 13.70
C PRO A 19 18.67 5.03 12.65
N PRO A 20 19.89 4.86 12.12
CA PRO A 20 20.15 3.79 11.15
C PRO A 20 19.77 2.40 11.66
N GLU A 21 19.95 2.13 12.94
CA GLU A 21 19.60 0.84 13.53
C GLU A 21 18.09 0.59 13.47
N ALA A 22 17.31 1.64 13.72
CA ALA A 22 15.85 1.53 13.66
C ALA A 22 15.37 1.29 12.24
N ARG A 23 15.99 1.95 11.26
CA ARG A 23 15.65 1.72 9.84
C ARG A 23 16.02 0.31 9.40
N GLN A 24 17.16 -0.18 9.82
CA GLN A 24 17.59 -1.55 9.51
C GLN A 24 16.67 -2.58 10.14
N ALA A 25 16.25 -2.37 11.38
CA ALA A 25 15.35 -3.27 12.08
C ALA A 25 13.98 -3.30 11.39
N GLU A 26 13.48 -2.14 10.99
CA GLU A 26 12.22 -2.07 10.26
C GLU A 26 12.30 -2.77 8.91
N GLN A 27 13.39 -2.53 8.17
CA GLN A 27 13.59 -3.18 6.88
C GLN A 27 13.66 -4.70 7.05
N ALA A 28 14.36 -5.18 8.06
CA ALA A 28 14.46 -6.61 8.34
C ALA A 28 13.10 -7.21 8.68
N ALA A 29 12.26 -6.47 9.41
CA ALA A 29 10.93 -6.93 9.77
C ALA A 29 10.03 -7.03 8.53
N TYR A 30 10.10 -6.06 7.62
CA TYR A 30 9.36 -6.13 6.37
C TYR A 30 9.87 -7.24 5.46
N ASP A 31 11.18 -7.45 5.42
CA ASP A 31 11.76 -8.56 4.65
C ASP A 31 11.27 -9.90 5.17
N ALA A 32 11.17 -10.06 6.48
CA ALA A 32 10.66 -11.28 7.10
C ALA A 32 9.18 -11.49 6.76
N PHE A 33 8.37 -10.44 6.80
CA PHE A 33 6.97 -10.52 6.41
C PHE A 33 6.84 -10.93 4.94
N THR A 34 7.59 -10.29 4.06
CA THR A 34 7.58 -10.58 2.63
C THR A 34 7.94 -12.04 2.37
N ARG A 35 8.94 -12.54 3.09
CA ARG A 35 9.32 -13.95 2.97
C ARG A 35 8.17 -14.88 3.37
N THR A 36 7.49 -14.55 4.47
CA THR A 36 6.35 -15.34 4.93
C THR A 36 5.24 -15.42 3.88
N VAL A 37 4.85 -14.28 3.31
CA VAL A 37 3.76 -14.28 2.32
C VAL A 37 4.18 -14.94 1.01
N ARG A 38 5.46 -14.90 0.65
CA ARG A 38 5.96 -15.62 -0.50
C ARG A 38 5.96 -17.13 -0.27
N GLU A 39 6.39 -17.57 0.90
CA GLU A 39 6.37 -18.99 1.25
C GLU A 39 4.95 -19.55 1.25
N ARG A 40 3.97 -18.76 1.65
CA ARG A 40 2.56 -19.14 1.60
C ARG A 40 1.97 -19.02 0.19
N ARG A 41 2.74 -18.53 -0.77
CA ARG A 41 2.29 -18.26 -2.14
C ARG A 41 1.13 -17.25 -2.16
N ALA A 42 1.08 -16.37 -1.18
CA ALA A 42 0.06 -15.34 -1.09
C ALA A 42 0.49 -14.03 -1.77
N MET A 43 1.78 -13.82 -1.96
CA MET A 43 2.30 -12.57 -2.52
C MET A 43 1.96 -12.41 -3.99
N VAL A 44 1.21 -11.38 -4.34
CA VAL A 44 0.95 -11.00 -5.73
C VAL A 44 1.79 -9.79 -6.10
N ALA A 45 1.78 -8.76 -5.26
CA ALA A 45 2.56 -7.54 -5.46
C ALA A 45 2.73 -6.82 -4.14
N GLY A 46 3.65 -5.88 -4.09
CA GLY A 46 3.86 -5.02 -2.94
C GLY A 46 4.89 -3.97 -3.26
N GLU A 47 4.66 -2.74 -2.78
CA GLU A 47 5.56 -1.62 -3.02
C GLU A 47 5.58 -0.71 -1.81
N ALA A 48 6.75 -0.17 -1.50
CA ALA A 48 6.89 0.92 -0.56
C ALA A 48 6.81 2.25 -1.32
N LEU A 49 6.23 3.25 -0.70
CA LEU A 49 6.08 4.57 -1.31
C LEU A 49 7.07 5.54 -0.69
N GLN A 50 7.50 6.52 -1.49
CA GLN A 50 8.29 7.62 -0.98
C GLN A 50 7.41 8.52 -0.10
N PRO A 51 8.01 9.40 0.72
CA PRO A 51 7.26 10.28 1.61
C PRO A 51 6.24 11.15 0.85
N THR A 52 5.21 11.58 1.57
CA THR A 52 4.14 12.40 0.98
C THR A 52 4.63 13.72 0.40
N SER A 53 5.79 14.21 0.84
CA SER A 53 6.41 15.40 0.26
C SER A 53 6.73 15.25 -1.23
N THR A 54 6.84 14.02 -1.72
CA THR A 54 7.09 13.74 -3.13
C THR A 54 5.81 13.56 -3.93
N ALA A 55 4.65 13.59 -3.27
CA ALA A 55 3.38 13.31 -3.93
C ALA A 55 2.99 14.43 -4.90
N THR A 56 2.23 14.06 -5.92
CA THR A 56 1.60 14.99 -6.83
C THR A 56 0.14 14.61 -6.94
N SER A 57 -0.75 15.57 -6.75
CA SER A 57 -2.18 15.34 -6.81
C SER A 57 -2.77 15.99 -8.05
N VAL A 58 -3.65 15.28 -8.72
CA VAL A 58 -4.29 15.74 -9.96
C VAL A 58 -5.80 15.71 -9.80
N ARG A 59 -6.45 16.82 -10.12
CA ARG A 59 -7.91 16.90 -10.17
C ARG A 59 -8.34 17.49 -11.50
N VAL A 60 -9.49 17.09 -11.97
CA VAL A 60 -10.09 17.71 -13.15
C VAL A 60 -11.38 18.39 -12.69
N ARG A 61 -11.45 19.70 -12.91
CA ARG A 61 -12.60 20.52 -12.55
C ARG A 61 -12.91 21.44 -13.70
N ASP A 62 -14.20 21.53 -14.08
CA ASP A 62 -14.67 22.41 -15.14
C ASP A 62 -13.88 22.23 -16.44
N GLY A 63 -13.55 20.98 -16.77
CA GLY A 63 -12.78 20.65 -17.96
C GLY A 63 -11.29 20.98 -17.88
N GLY A 64 -10.81 21.51 -16.74
CA GLY A 64 -9.41 21.83 -16.56
C GLY A 64 -8.70 20.88 -15.62
N THR A 65 -7.43 20.63 -15.90
CA THR A 65 -6.59 19.79 -15.06
C THR A 65 -5.89 20.64 -14.00
N LEU A 66 -6.05 20.26 -12.73
CA LEU A 66 -5.39 20.93 -11.61
C LEU A 66 -4.33 19.99 -11.06
N VAL A 67 -3.08 20.45 -11.05
CA VAL A 67 -1.96 19.68 -10.52
C VAL A 67 -1.42 20.39 -9.29
N THR A 68 -1.29 19.68 -8.19
CA THR A 68 -0.82 20.25 -6.93
C THR A 68 0.31 19.39 -6.37
N ASP A 69 1.38 20.01 -5.91
CA ASP A 69 2.43 19.29 -5.21
C ASP A 69 1.93 18.91 -3.82
N GLY A 70 2.27 17.68 -3.43
CA GLY A 70 1.86 17.13 -2.15
C GLY A 70 0.61 16.26 -2.23
N PRO A 71 0.23 15.63 -1.11
CA PRO A 71 -0.94 14.78 -1.07
C PRO A 71 -2.21 15.62 -1.11
N PHE A 72 -3.31 15.03 -1.58
CA PHE A 72 -4.59 15.74 -1.67
C PHE A 72 -5.17 16.08 -0.29
N ALA A 73 -4.72 15.42 0.76
CA ALA A 73 -5.14 15.67 2.13
C ALA A 73 -3.97 15.40 3.08
N GLU A 74 -3.87 16.21 4.14
CA GLU A 74 -2.91 15.98 5.20
C GLU A 74 -3.60 15.15 6.29
N THR A 75 -2.95 14.07 6.70
CA THR A 75 -3.46 13.15 7.70
C THR A 75 -2.37 12.83 8.71
N LYS A 76 -2.77 12.37 9.89
CA LYS A 76 -1.80 11.95 10.92
C LYS A 76 -1.04 10.72 10.48
N GLU A 77 -1.70 9.84 9.75
CA GLU A 77 -1.09 8.65 9.17
C GLU A 77 -1.16 8.78 7.66
N ALA A 78 -0.04 8.50 7.02
CA ALA A 78 0.07 8.59 5.57
C ALA A 78 0.26 7.20 4.97
N LEU A 79 -0.25 7.01 3.76
CA LEU A 79 -0.06 5.77 3.03
C LEU A 79 1.43 5.62 2.70
N GLY A 80 2.06 4.60 3.26
CA GLY A 80 3.49 4.35 3.07
C GLY A 80 3.80 3.15 2.20
N GLY A 81 2.80 2.35 1.84
CA GLY A 81 3.02 1.18 1.02
C GLY A 81 1.80 0.30 0.98
N PHE A 82 1.91 -0.78 0.23
CA PHE A 82 0.82 -1.74 0.13
C PHE A 82 1.34 -3.14 -0.19
N TYR A 83 0.51 -4.13 0.12
CA TYR A 83 0.66 -5.49 -0.38
C TYR A 83 -0.62 -5.90 -1.07
N LEU A 84 -0.50 -6.57 -2.19
CA LEU A 84 -1.61 -7.26 -2.83
C LEU A 84 -1.41 -8.75 -2.58
N LEU A 85 -2.32 -9.36 -1.84
CA LEU A 85 -2.20 -10.75 -1.42
C LEU A 85 -3.38 -11.58 -1.90
N ASP A 86 -3.09 -12.82 -2.25
CA ASP A 86 -4.11 -13.82 -2.55
C ASP A 86 -4.29 -14.68 -1.29
N CYS A 87 -5.42 -14.50 -0.62
CA CYS A 87 -5.74 -15.19 0.63
C CYS A 87 -6.95 -16.09 0.45
N ARG A 88 -7.04 -17.10 1.29
CA ARG A 88 -8.22 -18.01 1.27
C ARG A 88 -9.50 -17.25 1.57
N ASP A 89 -9.42 -16.35 2.54
CA ASP A 89 -10.57 -15.60 3.03
C ASP A 89 -10.10 -14.36 3.78
N LEU A 90 -11.05 -13.58 4.27
CA LEU A 90 -10.74 -12.36 5.03
C LEU A 90 -10.00 -12.67 6.32
N ASP A 91 -10.29 -13.79 6.97
CA ASP A 91 -9.61 -14.14 8.22
C ASP A 91 -8.11 -14.31 8.01
N GLU A 92 -7.71 -14.94 6.90
CA GLU A 92 -6.29 -15.05 6.58
C GLU A 92 -5.70 -13.68 6.27
N ALA A 93 -6.42 -12.82 5.56
CA ALA A 93 -5.95 -11.46 5.29
C ALA A 93 -5.74 -10.68 6.59
N ILE A 94 -6.64 -10.82 7.54
CA ILE A 94 -6.52 -10.18 8.87
C ILE A 94 -5.30 -10.73 9.61
N GLU A 95 -5.12 -12.04 9.60
CA GLU A 95 -3.98 -12.67 10.25
C GLU A 95 -2.66 -12.12 9.69
N LEU A 96 -2.57 -12.04 8.37
CA LEU A 96 -1.37 -11.53 7.72
C LEU A 96 -1.18 -10.03 7.94
N ALA A 97 -2.27 -9.26 7.87
CA ALA A 97 -2.20 -7.81 8.12
C ALA A 97 -1.65 -7.51 9.51
N ALA A 98 -2.03 -8.30 10.51
CA ALA A 98 -1.57 -8.11 11.88
C ALA A 98 -0.07 -8.36 12.02
N ARG A 99 0.56 -9.05 11.07
CA ARG A 99 2.00 -9.31 11.07
C ARG A 99 2.81 -8.22 10.35
N ILE A 100 2.16 -7.33 9.64
CA ILE A 100 2.85 -6.22 8.97
C ILE A 100 3.40 -5.28 10.05
N PRO A 101 4.70 -4.96 10.02
CA PRO A 101 5.29 -4.11 11.07
C PRO A 101 4.57 -2.79 11.29
N GLY A 102 4.10 -2.15 10.21
CA GLY A 102 3.36 -0.89 10.31
C GLY A 102 2.04 -0.97 11.06
N ALA A 103 1.47 -2.16 11.22
CA ALA A 103 0.22 -2.31 11.97
C ALA A 103 0.38 -1.97 13.46
N ARG A 104 1.60 -2.03 13.98
CA ARG A 104 1.88 -1.72 15.39
C ARG A 104 1.88 -0.22 15.66
N GLU A 105 2.27 0.57 14.69
CA GLU A 105 2.39 2.03 14.85
C GLU A 105 1.25 2.76 14.19
N GLY A 106 0.64 2.16 13.20
CA GLY A 106 -0.41 2.75 12.41
C GLY A 106 -1.55 1.78 12.16
N THR A 107 -2.02 1.78 10.93
CA THR A 107 -3.21 1.00 10.54
C THR A 107 -2.95 0.31 9.22
N VAL A 108 -3.39 -0.93 9.12
CA VAL A 108 -3.44 -1.61 7.82
C VAL A 108 -4.90 -1.75 7.43
N GLU A 109 -5.26 -1.12 6.33
CA GLU A 109 -6.61 -1.20 5.79
C GLU A 109 -6.67 -2.32 4.77
N ILE A 110 -7.65 -3.22 4.92
CA ILE A 110 -7.82 -4.34 4.01
C ILE A 110 -9.00 -4.04 3.09
N ARG A 111 -8.74 -4.06 1.78
CA ARG A 111 -9.78 -3.83 0.77
C ARG A 111 -9.85 -5.02 -0.16
N PRO A 112 -10.98 -5.75 -0.20
CA PRO A 112 -11.14 -6.82 -1.18
C PRO A 112 -11.03 -6.27 -2.60
N ILE A 113 -10.35 -7.00 -3.46
CA ILE A 113 -10.24 -6.63 -4.86
C ILE A 113 -11.54 -6.97 -5.56
N TRP A 114 -12.08 -6.01 -6.26
CA TRP A 114 -13.26 -6.23 -7.08
C TRP A 114 -12.84 -6.96 -8.34
N GLN A 115 -13.34 -8.19 -8.52
CA GLN A 115 -12.97 -9.02 -9.67
C GLN A 115 -13.76 -8.59 -10.91
N LEU A 116 -13.29 -7.53 -11.56
CA LEU A 116 -13.91 -7.03 -12.80
C LEU A 116 -13.24 -7.73 -13.98
N PRO A 117 -14.01 -8.47 -14.80
CA PRO A 117 -13.41 -9.24 -15.91
C PRO A 117 -12.54 -8.40 -16.85
N ALA A 118 -12.92 -7.17 -17.12
CA ALA A 118 -12.18 -6.30 -18.01
C ALA A 118 -10.83 -5.85 -17.43
N MET A 119 -10.70 -5.79 -16.12
CA MET A 119 -9.48 -5.35 -15.46
C MET A 119 -8.61 -6.50 -14.96
N ASN A 120 -9.26 -7.49 -14.32
CA ASN A 120 -8.54 -8.52 -13.58
C ASN A 120 -8.39 -9.81 -14.34
N GLY A 121 -9.33 -10.12 -15.23
CA GLY A 121 -9.27 -11.31 -16.07
C GLY A 121 -8.89 -10.99 -17.51
N GLY A 122 -8.78 -9.73 -17.85
CA GLY A 122 -8.45 -9.32 -19.19
C GLY A 122 -6.95 -9.28 -19.43
N ALA A 123 -6.58 -8.81 -20.60
CA ALA A 123 -5.18 -8.68 -20.95
C ALA A 123 -4.51 -7.69 -20.02
N PRO A 124 -3.31 -8.03 -19.55
CA PRO A 124 -2.51 -7.08 -18.77
C PRO A 124 -2.30 -5.81 -19.57
N GLY A 125 -2.39 -4.69 -18.91
CA GLY A 125 -2.18 -3.43 -19.57
C GLY A 125 -3.39 -2.88 -20.27
N ALA A 126 -4.57 -3.41 -19.99
CA ALA A 126 -5.82 -2.83 -20.49
C ALA A 126 -6.40 -1.81 -19.49
N PRO A 127 -5.62 -0.87 -18.99
CA PRO A 127 -6.08 0.06 -17.98
C PRO A 127 -7.16 1.00 -18.51
N GLY A 128 -7.13 1.26 -19.79
CA GLY A 128 -8.18 2.09 -20.40
C GLY A 128 -9.53 1.44 -20.36
N ALA A 129 -9.61 0.15 -20.16
CA ALA A 129 -10.86 -0.56 -20.02
C ALA A 129 -11.43 -0.42 -18.60
N GLY A 130 -10.67 0.14 -17.69
CA GLY A 130 -11.14 0.35 -16.33
C GLY A 130 -12.27 1.37 -16.30
N PRO A 131 -13.01 1.39 -15.20
CA PRO A 131 -14.12 2.30 -15.02
C PRO A 131 -13.64 3.71 -14.68
N SER A 132 -12.65 4.15 -15.29
CA SER A 132 -12.10 5.47 -15.05
C SER A 132 -13.11 6.58 -15.25
#